data_3b018896f033b0d5c536c8c2350fcf33
#
_entry.id   3b018896f033b0d5c536c8c2350fcf33
#
_cell.length_a   1.000
_cell.length_b   1.000
_cell.length_c   1.000
_cell.angle_alpha   90.00
_cell.angle_beta   90.00
_cell.angle_gamma   90.00
#
_symmetry.space_group_name_H-M   'P 1'
#
loop_
_entity.id
_entity.type
_entity.pdbx_description
1 polymer ?
#
loop_
_entity_poly.entity_id
_entity_poly.type
_entity_poly.pdbx_seq_one_letter_code
_entity_poly.pdbx_strand_id
1 'polypeptide(L)'
;MRLKTTLEQWQTLQAIDQEGSIQSAALLLNKSHTTLIYSVRKLEDQLGIQLIEVRGRKAGLTEHGKTILRRAQSMLEQARELEVISEQLKSGVESQITVAIDHLCDPCWLYAPLSQFLEDNNTTSVQVVETSLSKTTEMVVNELADIAIINLPIINYPAEAFGVTTMLPVI
;
A
#
# COMPACT_ATOMS: atom_id res chain seq x y z
N MET A 1 -4.32 -18.70 -16.49
CA MET A 1 -3.44 -18.18 -17.58
C MET A 1 -2.07 -17.88 -16.98
N ARG A 2 -0.97 -18.40 -17.57
CA ARG A 2 0.39 -18.15 -17.03
C ARG A 2 0.91 -16.84 -17.62
N LEU A 3 1.42 -15.95 -16.77
CA LEU A 3 2.09 -14.71 -17.21
C LEU A 3 3.38 -15.07 -17.98
N LYS A 4 3.62 -14.38 -19.08
CA LYS A 4 4.83 -14.56 -19.91
C LYS A 4 5.97 -13.67 -19.44
N THR A 5 5.65 -12.54 -18.81
CA THR A 5 6.60 -11.50 -18.36
C THR A 5 6.86 -11.57 -16.88
N THR A 6 7.96 -10.95 -16.41
CA THR A 6 8.36 -10.89 -15.00
C THR A 6 8.40 -9.45 -14.50
N LEU A 7 8.22 -9.24 -13.19
CA LEU A 7 8.36 -7.92 -12.56
C LEU A 7 9.74 -7.30 -12.84
N GLU A 8 10.78 -8.12 -12.81
CA GLU A 8 12.16 -7.70 -13.08
C GLU A 8 12.33 -7.09 -14.50
N GLN A 9 11.66 -7.65 -15.50
CA GLN A 9 11.66 -7.07 -16.86
C GLN A 9 11.02 -5.69 -16.89
N TRP A 10 9.91 -5.51 -16.18
CA TRP A 10 9.23 -4.22 -16.06
C TRP A 10 10.04 -3.19 -15.29
N GLN A 11 10.69 -3.59 -14.19
CA GLN A 11 11.64 -2.75 -13.47
C GLN A 11 12.81 -2.30 -14.36
N THR A 12 13.32 -3.20 -15.18
CA THR A 12 14.37 -2.89 -16.15
C THR A 12 13.92 -1.82 -17.15
N LEU A 13 12.71 -1.95 -17.69
CA LEU A 13 12.14 -0.97 -18.62
C LEU A 13 11.96 0.41 -17.95
N GLN A 14 11.46 0.42 -16.72
CA GLN A 14 11.29 1.62 -15.90
C GLN A 14 12.62 2.33 -15.65
N ALA A 15 13.65 1.59 -15.26
CA ALA A 15 14.98 2.15 -15.00
C ALA A 15 15.60 2.77 -16.26
N ILE A 16 15.43 2.16 -17.42
CA ILE A 16 15.92 2.71 -18.69
C ILE A 16 15.21 4.02 -19.04
N ASP A 17 13.91 4.11 -18.79
CA ASP A 17 13.14 5.34 -19.01
C ASP A 17 13.59 6.47 -18.08
N GLN A 18 13.77 6.17 -16.80
CA GLN A 18 14.21 7.15 -15.80
C GLN A 18 15.62 7.66 -16.05
N GLU A 19 16.54 6.77 -16.37
CA GLU A 19 17.96 7.08 -16.54
C GLU A 19 18.33 7.59 -17.94
N GLY A 20 17.46 7.38 -18.92
CA GLY A 20 17.69 7.77 -20.32
C GLY A 20 18.86 7.06 -20.99
N SER A 21 19.47 6.07 -20.33
CA SER A 21 20.55 5.24 -20.89
C SER A 21 20.55 3.84 -20.27
N ILE A 22 20.88 2.84 -21.08
CA ILE A 22 20.99 1.44 -20.61
C ILE A 22 22.15 1.31 -19.61
N GLN A 23 23.24 2.07 -19.79
CA GLN A 23 24.38 2.00 -18.90
C GLN A 23 24.09 2.54 -17.50
N SER A 24 23.42 3.68 -17.39
CA SER A 24 23.01 4.25 -16.10
C SER A 24 21.97 3.36 -15.41
N ALA A 25 21.00 2.84 -16.16
CA ALA A 25 20.01 1.90 -15.64
C ALA A 25 20.68 0.60 -15.11
N ALA A 26 21.74 0.13 -15.78
CA ALA A 26 22.49 -1.04 -15.33
C ALA A 26 23.19 -0.77 -13.99
N LEU A 27 23.79 0.41 -13.83
CA LEU A 27 24.37 0.83 -12.55
C LEU A 27 23.30 0.95 -11.45
N LEU A 28 22.19 1.59 -11.73
CA LEU A 28 21.07 1.73 -10.79
C LEU A 28 20.56 0.37 -10.28
N LEU A 29 20.41 -0.59 -11.19
CA LEU A 29 19.90 -1.93 -10.85
C LEU A 29 20.99 -2.91 -10.40
N ASN A 30 22.25 -2.45 -10.29
CA ASN A 30 23.41 -3.27 -9.94
C ASN A 30 23.55 -4.52 -10.84
N LYS A 31 23.39 -4.34 -12.15
CA LYS A 31 23.43 -5.40 -13.17
C LYS A 31 24.39 -5.05 -14.28
N SER A 32 24.74 -6.05 -15.11
CA SER A 32 25.53 -5.79 -16.31
C SER A 32 24.69 -5.18 -17.43
N HIS A 33 25.30 -4.36 -18.27
CA HIS A 33 24.68 -3.80 -19.46
C HIS A 33 24.06 -4.89 -20.38
N THR A 34 24.76 -6.01 -20.55
CA THR A 34 24.29 -7.16 -21.33
C THR A 34 23.04 -7.80 -20.73
N THR A 35 22.98 -7.88 -19.42
CA THR A 35 21.79 -8.42 -18.71
C THR A 35 20.57 -7.55 -18.98
N LEU A 36 20.71 -6.22 -18.94
CA LEU A 36 19.59 -5.32 -19.21
C LEU A 36 19.11 -5.42 -20.66
N ILE A 37 20.04 -5.42 -21.63
CA ILE A 37 19.69 -5.59 -23.05
C ILE A 37 18.94 -6.91 -23.26
N TYR A 38 19.41 -8.00 -22.66
CA TYR A 38 18.76 -9.29 -22.76
C TYR A 38 17.36 -9.27 -22.17
N SER A 39 17.22 -8.66 -20.98
CA SER A 39 15.93 -8.53 -20.26
C SER A 39 14.90 -7.79 -21.11
N VAL A 40 15.28 -6.65 -21.71
CA VAL A 40 14.37 -5.86 -22.54
C VAL A 40 14.02 -6.58 -23.82
N ARG A 41 15.01 -7.14 -24.53
CA ARG A 41 14.73 -7.91 -25.77
C ARG A 41 13.78 -9.07 -25.51
N LYS A 42 13.98 -9.80 -24.42
CA LYS A 42 13.09 -10.88 -24.02
C LYS A 42 11.68 -10.39 -23.75
N LEU A 43 11.53 -9.21 -23.14
CA LEU A 43 10.24 -8.58 -22.91
C LEU A 43 9.57 -8.19 -24.23
N GLU A 44 10.31 -7.59 -25.15
CA GLU A 44 9.85 -7.22 -26.49
C GLU A 44 9.39 -8.46 -27.29
N ASP A 45 10.18 -9.53 -27.28
CA ASP A 45 9.84 -10.80 -27.93
C ASP A 45 8.56 -11.43 -27.35
N GLN A 46 8.40 -11.39 -26.03
CA GLN A 46 7.22 -11.91 -25.33
C GLN A 46 5.94 -11.14 -25.66
N LEU A 47 6.06 -9.83 -25.88
CA LEU A 47 4.94 -8.94 -26.19
C LEU A 47 4.71 -8.76 -27.69
N GLY A 48 5.71 -9.08 -28.51
CA GLY A 48 5.67 -8.89 -29.95
C GLY A 48 5.73 -7.43 -30.41
N ILE A 49 6.25 -6.53 -29.55
CA ILE A 49 6.34 -5.09 -29.83
C ILE A 49 7.69 -4.53 -29.36
N GLN A 50 8.19 -3.54 -30.09
CA GLN A 50 9.40 -2.82 -29.68
C GLN A 50 9.07 -1.77 -28.63
N LEU A 51 9.81 -1.79 -27.50
CA LEU A 51 9.57 -0.94 -26.34
C LEU A 51 10.62 0.16 -26.19
N ILE A 52 11.85 -0.10 -26.65
CA ILE A 52 12.97 0.85 -26.58
C ILE A 52 13.49 1.19 -27.97
N GLU A 53 13.98 2.41 -28.12
CA GLU A 53 14.78 2.85 -29.25
C GLU A 53 16.10 3.43 -28.74
N VAL A 54 17.18 3.18 -29.48
CA VAL A 54 18.50 3.70 -29.16
C VAL A 54 18.90 4.69 -30.24
N ARG A 55 19.17 5.94 -29.85
CA ARG A 55 19.64 7.01 -30.71
C ARG A 55 21.01 7.48 -30.24
N GLY A 56 22.05 6.98 -30.89
CA GLY A 56 23.44 7.23 -30.47
C GLY A 56 23.73 6.57 -29.11
N ARG A 57 24.05 7.37 -28.10
CA ARG A 57 24.31 6.91 -26.72
C ARG A 57 23.09 6.97 -25.80
N LYS A 58 21.98 7.54 -26.26
CA LYS A 58 20.74 7.66 -25.49
C LYS A 58 19.80 6.50 -25.81
N ALA A 59 19.23 5.93 -24.79
CA ALA A 59 18.13 4.99 -24.91
C ALA A 59 16.84 5.66 -24.41
N GLY A 60 15.78 5.49 -25.17
CA GLY A 60 14.47 6.02 -24.78
C GLY A 60 13.37 5.02 -25.11
N LEU A 61 12.18 5.23 -24.59
CA LEU A 61 11.02 4.42 -24.90
C LEU A 61 10.43 4.82 -26.27
N THR A 62 9.97 3.83 -26.99
CA THR A 62 9.04 4.05 -28.11
C THR A 62 7.67 4.53 -27.59
N GLU A 63 6.78 4.98 -28.46
CA GLU A 63 5.41 5.33 -28.07
C GLU A 63 4.65 4.13 -27.48
N HIS A 64 4.88 2.92 -28.00
CA HIS A 64 4.37 1.69 -27.41
C HIS A 64 4.97 1.44 -26.02
N GLY A 65 6.29 1.65 -25.85
CA GLY A 65 6.99 1.51 -24.59
C GLY A 65 6.42 2.42 -23.51
N LYS A 66 6.22 3.70 -23.83
CA LYS A 66 5.61 4.68 -22.92
C LYS A 66 4.19 4.28 -22.48
N THR A 67 3.38 3.85 -23.44
CA THR A 67 1.99 3.45 -23.19
C THR A 67 1.92 2.25 -22.26
N ILE A 68 2.75 1.24 -22.50
CA ILE A 68 2.78 0.02 -21.70
C ILE A 68 3.40 0.28 -20.32
N LEU A 69 4.52 1.03 -20.26
CA LEU A 69 5.17 1.34 -18.98
C LEU A 69 4.24 2.07 -18.03
N ARG A 70 3.47 3.04 -18.52
CA ARG A 70 2.47 3.74 -17.69
C ARG A 70 1.47 2.78 -17.02
N ARG A 71 1.11 1.68 -17.69
CA ARG A 71 0.26 0.63 -17.07
C ARG A 71 1.03 -0.26 -16.12
N ALA A 72 2.27 -0.59 -16.46
CA ALA A 72 3.14 -1.39 -15.62
C ALA A 72 3.56 -0.69 -14.31
N GLN A 73 3.62 0.65 -14.29
CA GLN A 73 3.95 1.42 -13.09
C GLN A 73 3.01 1.12 -11.92
N SER A 74 1.71 1.04 -12.17
CA SER A 74 0.74 0.69 -11.11
C SER A 74 1.00 -0.72 -10.54
N MET A 75 1.32 -1.67 -11.41
CA MET A 75 1.66 -3.05 -10.99
C MET A 75 2.96 -3.07 -10.17
N LEU A 76 3.97 -2.31 -10.58
CA LEU A 76 5.25 -2.23 -9.86
C LEU A 76 5.07 -1.57 -8.49
N GLU A 77 4.22 -0.56 -8.39
CA GLU A 77 3.91 0.10 -7.13
C GLU A 77 3.21 -0.85 -6.17
N GLN A 78 2.17 -1.55 -6.63
CA GLN A 78 1.49 -2.57 -5.83
C GLN A 78 2.44 -3.67 -5.35
N ALA A 79 3.42 -4.07 -6.17
CA ALA A 79 4.42 -5.04 -5.75
C ALA A 79 5.33 -4.48 -4.63
N ARG A 80 5.72 -3.21 -4.69
CA ARG A 80 6.49 -2.55 -3.61
C ARG A 80 5.68 -2.42 -2.32
N GLU A 81 4.40 -2.05 -2.44
CA GLU A 81 3.49 -1.99 -1.29
C GLU A 81 3.42 -3.33 -0.55
N LEU A 82 3.36 -4.45 -1.27
CA LEU A 82 3.38 -5.78 -0.67
C LEU A 82 4.68 -6.06 0.12
N GLU A 83 5.83 -5.60 -0.39
CA GLU A 83 7.11 -5.73 0.34
C GLU A 83 7.10 -4.90 1.62
N VAL A 84 6.58 -3.66 1.57
CA VAL A 84 6.44 -2.77 2.74
C VAL A 84 5.50 -3.40 3.78
N ILE A 85 4.33 -3.89 3.36
CA ILE A 85 3.38 -4.58 4.24
C ILE A 85 4.05 -5.80 4.90
N SER A 86 4.84 -6.57 4.13
CA SER A 86 5.56 -7.73 4.67
C SER A 86 6.55 -7.33 5.78
N GLU A 87 7.28 -6.25 5.63
CA GLU A 87 8.20 -5.77 6.68
C GLU A 87 7.44 -5.27 7.92
N GLN A 88 6.29 -4.64 7.74
CA GLN A 88 5.45 -4.21 8.86
C GLN A 88 4.85 -5.39 9.63
N LEU A 89 4.35 -6.41 8.93
CA LEU A 89 3.88 -7.64 9.56
C LEU A 89 4.97 -8.32 10.39
N LYS A 90 6.23 -8.28 9.92
CA LYS A 90 7.38 -8.78 10.71
C LYS A 90 7.64 -7.93 11.95
N SER A 91 7.43 -6.63 11.88
CA SER A 91 7.61 -5.71 13.03
C SER A 91 6.45 -5.73 14.02
N GLY A 92 5.41 -6.51 13.77
CA GLY A 92 4.22 -6.60 14.61
C GLY A 92 3.26 -5.41 14.47
N VAL A 93 3.41 -4.61 13.41
CA VAL A 93 2.46 -3.55 13.07
C VAL A 93 1.20 -4.17 12.49
N GLU A 94 0.05 -3.82 13.06
CA GLU A 94 -1.24 -4.32 12.57
C GLU A 94 -1.58 -3.72 11.20
N SER A 95 -1.95 -4.59 10.28
CA SER A 95 -2.31 -4.18 8.92
C SER A 95 -3.74 -3.63 8.81
N GLN A 96 -4.56 -3.90 9.82
CA GLN A 96 -5.95 -3.44 9.89
C GLN A 96 -6.33 -3.13 11.33
N ILE A 97 -7.01 -2.01 11.52
CA ILE A 97 -7.62 -1.60 12.79
C ILE A 97 -9.12 -1.42 12.54
N THR A 98 -9.94 -2.04 13.37
CA THR A 98 -11.40 -1.88 13.35
C THR A 98 -11.84 -1.00 14.50
N VAL A 99 -12.47 0.13 14.19
CA VAL A 99 -13.01 1.08 15.16
C VAL A 99 -14.55 0.98 15.15
N ALA A 100 -15.12 0.52 16.24
CA ALA A 100 -16.57 0.57 16.45
C ALA A 100 -16.95 1.91 17.07
N ILE A 101 -17.89 2.63 16.48
CA ILE A 101 -18.37 3.90 17.01
C ILE A 101 -19.88 3.83 17.28
N ASP A 102 -20.28 4.25 18.47
CA ASP A 102 -21.68 4.37 18.80
C ASP A 102 -22.33 5.52 18.01
N HIS A 103 -23.51 5.29 17.44
CA HIS A 103 -24.26 6.28 16.65
C HIS A 103 -24.64 7.55 17.45
N LEU A 104 -24.53 7.54 18.77
CA LEU A 104 -24.68 8.72 19.62
C LEU A 104 -23.41 9.56 19.71
N CYS A 105 -22.28 9.06 19.23
CA CYS A 105 -21.04 9.80 19.12
C CYS A 105 -20.96 10.52 17.76
N ASP A 106 -20.50 11.78 17.76
CA ASP A 106 -20.30 12.49 16.51
C ASP A 106 -19.05 11.92 15.80
N PRO A 107 -19.17 11.28 14.62
CA PRO A 107 -18.04 10.72 13.89
C PRO A 107 -17.04 11.78 13.39
N CYS A 108 -17.42 13.05 13.35
CA CYS A 108 -16.54 14.15 12.92
C CYS A 108 -15.27 14.26 13.77
N TRP A 109 -15.32 13.85 15.04
CA TRP A 109 -14.15 13.86 15.92
C TRP A 109 -13.10 12.82 15.52
N LEU A 110 -13.52 11.76 14.88
CA LEU A 110 -12.63 10.67 14.47
C LEU A 110 -11.87 11.03 13.19
N TYR A 111 -12.45 11.81 12.31
CA TYR A 111 -11.87 12.01 10.98
C TYR A 111 -10.51 12.72 10.98
N ALA A 112 -10.34 13.76 11.80
CA ALA A 112 -9.08 14.49 11.83
C ALA A 112 -7.91 13.66 12.43
N PRO A 113 -8.07 13.01 13.60
CA PRO A 113 -7.04 12.10 14.12
C PRO A 113 -6.79 10.91 13.20
N LEU A 114 -7.83 10.39 12.55
CA LEU A 114 -7.71 9.27 11.66
C LEU A 114 -6.94 9.63 10.38
N SER A 115 -7.21 10.81 9.82
CA SER A 115 -6.47 11.30 8.66
C SER A 115 -4.97 11.43 8.96
N GLN A 116 -4.63 12.02 10.10
CA GLN A 116 -3.24 12.14 10.54
C GLN A 116 -2.59 10.77 10.79
N PHE A 117 -3.32 9.86 11.44
CA PHE A 117 -2.84 8.50 11.66
C PHE A 117 -2.53 7.76 10.34
N LEU A 118 -3.41 7.87 9.34
CA LEU A 118 -3.25 7.23 8.04
C LEU A 118 -2.13 7.85 7.19
N GLU A 119 -1.85 9.15 7.37
CA GLU A 119 -0.68 9.79 6.75
C GLU A 119 0.63 9.22 7.31
N ASP A 120 0.69 8.98 8.62
CA ASP A 120 1.88 8.43 9.30
C ASP A 120 1.99 6.90 9.14
N ASN A 121 0.87 6.20 8.89
CA ASN A 121 0.75 4.74 8.82
C ASN A 121 0.03 4.31 7.55
N ASN A 122 0.57 4.65 6.40
CA ASN A 122 -0.05 4.48 5.08
C ASN A 122 -0.34 3.02 4.65
N THR A 123 0.12 2.05 5.41
CA THR A 123 -0.06 0.61 5.14
C THR A 123 -1.06 -0.04 6.09
N THR A 124 -1.48 0.67 7.15
CA THR A 124 -2.56 0.23 8.03
C THR A 124 -3.90 0.69 7.46
N SER A 125 -4.83 -0.22 7.23
CA SER A 125 -6.20 0.11 6.88
C SER A 125 -7.01 0.32 8.15
N VAL A 126 -7.92 1.30 8.16
CA VAL A 126 -8.85 1.49 9.27
C VAL A 126 -10.28 1.30 8.78
N GLN A 127 -10.97 0.36 9.40
CA GLN A 127 -12.39 0.14 9.19
C GLN A 127 -13.19 0.79 10.32
N VAL A 128 -14.09 1.72 9.99
CA VAL A 128 -15.01 2.32 10.96
C VAL A 128 -16.37 1.66 10.81
N VAL A 129 -16.88 1.11 11.92
CA VAL A 129 -18.18 0.43 11.96
C VAL A 129 -19.11 1.18 12.91
N GLU A 130 -20.16 1.77 12.36
CA GLU A 130 -21.22 2.38 13.17
C GLU A 130 -22.08 1.32 13.82
N THR A 131 -22.29 1.45 15.10
CA THR A 131 -23.08 0.51 15.91
C THR A 131 -23.97 1.25 16.90
N SER A 132 -24.75 0.52 17.69
CA SER A 132 -25.64 1.13 18.67
C SER A 132 -25.48 0.52 20.05
N LEU A 133 -25.36 1.37 21.06
CA LEU A 133 -25.41 1.03 22.49
C LEU A 133 -24.52 -0.18 22.86
N SER A 134 -25.11 -1.23 23.41
CA SER A 134 -24.38 -2.42 23.88
C SER A 134 -23.57 -3.10 22.79
N LYS A 135 -23.99 -3.02 21.54
CA LYS A 135 -23.31 -3.69 20.42
C LYS A 135 -21.90 -3.14 20.19
N THR A 136 -21.67 -1.84 20.44
CA THR A 136 -20.35 -1.24 20.32
C THR A 136 -19.36 -1.88 21.31
N THR A 137 -19.81 -2.07 22.57
CA THR A 137 -19.03 -2.76 23.60
C THR A 137 -18.86 -4.24 23.29
N GLU A 138 -19.92 -4.91 22.83
CA GLU A 138 -19.89 -6.33 22.45
C GLU A 138 -18.87 -6.60 21.34
N MET A 139 -18.69 -5.68 20.40
CA MET A 139 -17.72 -5.84 19.32
C MET A 139 -16.27 -5.92 19.84
N VAL A 140 -15.92 -5.10 20.81
CA VAL A 140 -14.57 -5.17 21.43
C VAL A 140 -14.43 -6.43 22.30
N VAL A 141 -15.45 -6.75 23.09
CA VAL A 141 -15.46 -7.96 23.95
C VAL A 141 -15.32 -9.25 23.14
N ASN A 142 -15.93 -9.28 21.96
CA ASN A 142 -15.87 -10.44 21.06
C ASN A 142 -14.70 -10.36 20.05
N GLU A 143 -13.75 -9.44 20.26
CA GLU A 143 -12.58 -9.25 19.37
C GLU A 143 -12.95 -8.97 17.90
N LEU A 144 -14.13 -8.36 17.68
CA LEU A 144 -14.62 -7.94 16.36
C LEU A 144 -14.24 -6.49 16.03
N ALA A 145 -13.80 -5.73 17.03
CA ALA A 145 -13.22 -4.41 16.90
C ALA A 145 -12.08 -4.23 17.89
N ASP A 146 -11.07 -3.48 17.48
CA ASP A 146 -9.87 -3.19 18.28
C ASP A 146 -10.12 -2.00 19.22
N ILE A 147 -10.96 -1.06 18.78
CA ILE A 147 -11.28 0.17 19.51
C ILE A 147 -12.78 0.36 19.50
N ALA A 148 -13.34 0.78 20.65
CA ALA A 148 -14.72 1.24 20.74
C ALA A 148 -14.80 2.69 21.22
N ILE A 149 -15.60 3.50 20.53
CA ILE A 149 -15.96 4.86 20.90
C ILE A 149 -17.39 4.90 21.37
N ILE A 150 -17.59 5.16 22.65
CA ILE A 150 -18.90 5.14 23.31
C ILE A 150 -19.11 6.40 24.13
N ASN A 151 -20.35 6.84 24.27
CA ASN A 151 -20.71 8.00 25.11
C ASN A 151 -21.30 7.61 26.46
N LEU A 152 -21.48 6.31 26.72
CA LEU A 152 -22.04 5.79 27.95
C LEU A 152 -20.99 4.98 28.74
N PRO A 153 -21.05 4.97 30.07
CA PRO A 153 -20.16 4.16 30.87
C PRO A 153 -20.35 2.67 30.59
N ILE A 154 -19.26 1.92 30.60
CA ILE A 154 -19.30 0.46 30.47
C ILE A 154 -19.84 -0.13 31.78
N ILE A 155 -21.09 -0.63 31.75
CA ILE A 155 -21.81 -1.02 33.00
C ILE A 155 -21.47 -2.45 33.43
N ASN A 156 -21.16 -3.37 32.51
CA ASN A 156 -21.08 -4.81 32.79
C ASN A 156 -19.67 -5.42 32.67
N TYR A 157 -18.66 -4.61 32.42
CA TYR A 157 -17.29 -5.09 32.25
C TYR A 157 -16.34 -4.25 33.11
N PRO A 158 -15.38 -4.86 33.82
CA PRO A 158 -14.39 -4.08 34.56
C PRO A 158 -13.56 -3.25 33.57
N ALA A 159 -13.49 -1.94 33.81
CA ALA A 159 -12.74 -1.00 32.95
C ALA A 159 -11.25 -1.42 32.81
N GLU A 160 -10.73 -2.17 33.78
CA GLU A 160 -9.38 -2.72 33.79
C GLU A 160 -9.14 -3.81 32.73
N ALA A 161 -10.23 -4.44 32.22
CA ALA A 161 -10.14 -5.42 31.13
C ALA A 161 -9.85 -4.77 29.76
N PHE A 162 -10.09 -3.47 29.66
CA PHE A 162 -9.86 -2.68 28.44
C PHE A 162 -8.97 -1.50 28.83
N GLY A 163 -7.99 -1.18 28.02
CA GLY A 163 -7.19 0.03 28.18
C GLY A 163 -8.05 1.29 28.01
N VAL A 164 -8.91 1.60 29.01
CA VAL A 164 -9.82 2.75 28.93
C VAL A 164 -9.02 4.04 29.05
N THR A 165 -8.90 4.75 27.96
CA THR A 165 -8.41 6.12 27.97
C THR A 165 -9.61 7.05 28.11
N THR A 166 -9.60 7.91 29.13
CA THR A 166 -10.69 8.85 29.37
C THR A 166 -10.81 9.80 28.18
N MET A 167 -11.94 9.77 27.56
CA MET A 167 -12.22 10.65 26.44
C MET A 167 -12.76 11.99 26.90
N LEU A 168 -12.55 12.97 26.06
CA LEU A 168 -12.93 14.37 26.11
C LEU A 168 -14.29 14.63 26.75
N PRO A 169 -14.44 15.73 27.52
CA PRO A 169 -15.73 16.10 28.04
C PRO A 169 -16.70 16.33 26.89
N VAL A 170 -17.85 15.70 26.99
CA VAL A 170 -18.99 16.02 26.16
C VAL A 170 -19.41 17.45 26.52
N ILE A 171 -19.28 18.38 25.57
CA ILE A 171 -19.82 19.74 25.71
C ILE A 171 -21.28 19.71 25.29
#